data_7dc8893c3466cb307af253cad0329912
#
_entry.id   7dc8893c3466cb307af253cad0329912
#
_cell.length_a   1.000
_cell.length_b   1.000
_cell.length_c   1.000
_cell.angle_alpha   90.00
_cell.angle_beta   90.00
_cell.angle_gamma   90.00
#
_symmetry.space_group_name_H-M   'P 1'
#
loop_
_entity.id
_entity.type
_entity.pdbx_description
1 polymer ?
#
loop_
_entity_poly.entity_id
_entity_poly.type
_entity_poly.pdbx_seq_one_letter_code
_entity_poly.pdbx_strand_id
1 'polypeptide(L)'
;MMRVMVLDPGESTGYLVVDLESNNYQIVAGGTLPKDHVEVNQSILHHKPDLIVYETFHMYPGKAKALSWNSFYPCEVIGVIKLTAAIVNIDTVGLAPSTKKYAGGFDNPIWKDFRSNHDYTEHTKDTWLLFQYWYRNKRK
;
A
#
# COMPACT_ATOMS: atom_id res chain seq x y z
N MET A 1 10.22 -17.71 0.36
CA MET A 1 9.67 -16.51 -0.30
C MET A 1 8.59 -15.89 0.56
N MET A 2 8.54 -14.56 0.60
CA MET A 2 7.52 -13.82 1.33
C MET A 2 6.83 -12.85 0.36
N ARG A 3 5.52 -12.84 0.33
CA ARG A 3 4.78 -11.89 -0.50
C ARG A 3 4.25 -10.73 0.35
N VAL A 4 4.59 -9.52 -0.06
CA VAL A 4 4.15 -8.29 0.59
C VAL A 4 3.21 -7.54 -0.35
N MET A 5 2.07 -7.13 0.17
CA MET A 5 1.14 -6.27 -0.56
C MET A 5 1.14 -4.90 0.11
N VAL A 6 1.41 -3.86 -0.67
CA VAL A 6 1.43 -2.49 -0.19
C VAL A 6 0.18 -1.78 -0.69
N LEU A 7 -0.51 -1.10 0.21
CA LEU A 7 -1.76 -0.41 -0.10
C LEU A 7 -1.71 1.06 0.35
N ASP A 8 -2.13 1.94 -0.54
CA ASP A 8 -2.30 3.36 -0.27
C ASP A 8 -3.81 3.65 -0.27
N PRO A 9 -4.47 3.59 0.90
CA PRO A 9 -5.93 3.68 0.98
C PRO A 9 -6.46 5.05 0.60
N GLY A 10 -7.51 5.07 -0.21
CA GLY A 10 -8.17 6.30 -0.64
C GLY A 10 -9.40 6.00 -1.47
N GLU A 11 -9.98 7.03 -2.08
CA GLU A 11 -11.07 6.83 -3.03
C GLU A 11 -10.60 6.00 -4.22
N SER A 12 -9.36 6.21 -4.63
CA SER A 12 -8.63 5.30 -5.50
C SER A 12 -7.51 4.71 -4.65
N THR A 13 -7.49 3.40 -4.50
CA THR A 13 -6.50 2.73 -3.66
C THR A 13 -5.37 2.20 -4.53
N GLY A 14 -4.17 2.75 -4.34
CA GLY A 14 -2.96 2.22 -4.99
C GLY A 14 -2.57 0.90 -4.36
N TYR A 15 -2.03 -0.02 -5.16
CA TYR A 15 -1.51 -1.27 -4.64
C TYR A 15 -0.24 -1.70 -5.37
N LEU A 16 0.60 -2.43 -4.65
CA LEU A 16 1.82 -3.01 -5.18
C LEU A 16 2.01 -4.38 -4.51
N VAL A 17 2.32 -5.40 -5.31
CA VAL A 17 2.59 -6.74 -4.79
C VAL A 17 4.02 -7.09 -5.12
N VAL A 18 4.79 -7.44 -4.08
CA VAL A 18 6.22 -7.71 -4.21
C VAL A 18 6.54 -9.06 -3.58
N ASP A 19 7.24 -9.90 -4.33
CA ASP A 19 7.76 -11.16 -3.79
C ASP A 19 9.20 -10.96 -3.36
N LEU A 20 9.48 -11.30 -2.10
CA LEU A 20 10.80 -11.15 -1.49
C LEU A 20 11.51 -12.49 -1.47
N GLU A 21 12.75 -12.48 -1.91
CA GLU A 21 13.72 -13.55 -1.69
C GLU A 21 14.73 -13.10 -0.61
N SER A 22 15.70 -13.93 -0.26
CA SER A 22 16.60 -13.62 0.85
C SER A 22 17.33 -12.28 0.72
N ASN A 23 17.80 -11.93 -0.49
CA ASN A 23 18.54 -10.68 -0.73
C ASN A 23 18.03 -9.87 -1.91
N ASN A 24 16.84 -10.22 -2.41
CA ASN A 24 16.31 -9.60 -3.61
C ASN A 24 14.78 -9.57 -3.54
N TYR A 25 14.16 -8.85 -4.48
CA TYR A 25 12.72 -8.81 -4.59
C TYR A 25 12.31 -8.61 -6.03
N GLN A 26 11.05 -8.95 -6.33
CA GLN A 26 10.46 -8.79 -7.64
C GLN A 26 9.05 -8.22 -7.49
N ILE A 27 8.72 -7.19 -8.26
CA ILE A 27 7.37 -6.64 -8.31
C ILE A 27 6.54 -7.54 -9.23
N VAL A 28 5.47 -8.12 -8.71
CA VAL A 28 4.64 -9.04 -9.50
C VAL A 28 3.33 -8.43 -9.95
N ALA A 29 2.85 -7.38 -9.31
CA ALA A 29 1.63 -6.68 -9.69
C ALA A 29 1.60 -5.28 -9.08
N GLY A 30 0.80 -4.40 -9.66
CA GLY A 30 0.58 -3.07 -9.13
C GLY A 30 -0.41 -2.31 -9.98
N GLY A 31 -1.02 -1.30 -9.41
CA GLY A 31 -2.00 -0.48 -10.09
C GLY A 31 -2.87 0.29 -9.13
N THR A 32 -4.08 0.58 -9.56
CA THR A 32 -5.05 1.34 -8.77
C THR A 32 -6.37 0.58 -8.76
N LEU A 33 -6.93 0.41 -7.56
CA LEU A 33 -8.24 -0.20 -7.37
C LEU A 33 -9.32 0.89 -7.37
N PRO A 34 -10.50 0.59 -7.91
CA PRO A 34 -11.61 1.56 -7.91
C PRO A 34 -12.17 1.80 -6.50
N LYS A 35 -13.01 2.81 -6.37
CA LYS A 35 -13.70 3.14 -5.12
C LYS A 35 -14.76 2.08 -4.81
N ASP A 36 -14.31 0.94 -4.29
CA ASP A 36 -15.16 -0.19 -3.98
C ASP A 36 -14.49 -1.07 -2.91
N HIS A 37 -15.10 -1.17 -1.75
CA HIS A 37 -14.57 -1.97 -0.64
C HIS A 37 -14.43 -3.44 -1.00
N VAL A 38 -15.34 -3.97 -1.82
CA VAL A 38 -15.29 -5.37 -2.26
C VAL A 38 -14.07 -5.61 -3.13
N GLU A 39 -13.73 -4.66 -4.01
CA GLU A 39 -12.54 -4.77 -4.85
C GLU A 39 -11.26 -4.81 -4.02
N VAL A 40 -11.17 -4.01 -2.95
CA VAL A 40 -10.02 -4.05 -2.05
C VAL A 40 -9.93 -5.41 -1.36
N ASN A 41 -11.05 -5.88 -0.82
CA ASN A 41 -11.13 -7.19 -0.17
C ASN A 41 -10.71 -8.31 -1.12
N GLN A 42 -11.28 -8.33 -2.33
CA GLN A 42 -10.99 -9.37 -3.31
C GLN A 42 -9.55 -9.33 -3.82
N SER A 43 -8.98 -8.14 -3.96
CA SER A 43 -7.58 -8.00 -4.36
C SER A 43 -6.65 -8.64 -3.34
N ILE A 44 -6.90 -8.42 -2.04
CA ILE A 44 -6.12 -9.05 -0.98
C ILE A 44 -6.26 -10.57 -1.05
N LEU A 45 -7.48 -11.06 -1.18
CA LEU A 45 -7.75 -12.52 -1.24
C LEU A 45 -7.13 -13.15 -2.48
N HIS A 46 -7.14 -12.43 -3.60
CA HIS A 46 -6.57 -12.91 -4.86
C HIS A 46 -5.06 -13.05 -4.79
N HIS A 47 -4.37 -12.02 -4.28
CA HIS A 47 -2.91 -11.98 -4.25
C HIS A 47 -2.30 -12.82 -3.12
N LYS A 48 -3.06 -13.10 -2.08
CA LYS A 48 -2.63 -13.94 -0.94
C LYS A 48 -1.30 -13.50 -0.34
N PRO A 49 -1.18 -12.23 0.08
CA PRO A 49 0.08 -11.77 0.68
C PRO A 49 0.32 -12.41 2.05
N ASP A 50 1.59 -12.48 2.44
CA ASP A 50 1.99 -12.89 3.78
C ASP A 50 1.99 -11.71 4.75
N LEU A 51 2.17 -10.50 4.21
CA LEU A 51 2.17 -9.27 4.97
C LEU A 51 1.51 -8.17 4.15
N ILE A 52 0.71 -7.33 4.82
CA ILE A 52 0.17 -6.11 4.21
C ILE A 52 0.82 -4.90 4.86
N VAL A 53 1.41 -4.03 4.05
CA VAL A 53 1.91 -2.72 4.47
C VAL A 53 0.96 -1.67 3.92
N TYR A 54 0.45 -0.79 4.75
CA TYR A 54 -0.51 0.23 4.31
C TYR A 54 -0.17 1.59 4.91
N GLU A 55 -0.56 2.65 4.22
CA GLU A 55 -0.44 4.01 4.72
C GLU A 55 -1.57 4.27 5.72
N THR A 56 -1.20 4.73 6.92
CA THR A 56 -2.20 5.11 7.93
C THR A 56 -2.81 6.46 7.58
N PHE A 57 -4.00 6.69 8.09
CA PHE A 57 -4.68 7.98 7.93
C PHE A 57 -4.45 8.84 9.16
N HIS A 58 -3.98 10.07 8.94
CA HIS A 58 -3.78 11.04 10.00
C HIS A 58 -4.66 12.26 9.76
N MET A 59 -5.42 12.63 10.77
CA MET A 59 -6.27 13.82 10.73
C MET A 59 -5.60 14.92 11.55
N TYR A 60 -5.21 15.99 10.89
CA TYR A 60 -4.69 17.18 11.56
C TYR A 60 -5.86 18.06 12.01
N PRO A 61 -5.72 18.80 13.14
CA PRO A 61 -6.83 19.58 13.69
C PRO A 61 -7.52 20.51 12.68
N GLY A 62 -6.75 21.16 11.80
CA GLY A 62 -7.32 22.05 10.78
C GLY A 62 -8.13 21.33 9.71
N LYS A 63 -7.76 20.09 9.40
CA LYS A 63 -8.48 19.27 8.41
C LYS A 63 -9.71 18.57 8.99
N ALA A 64 -9.68 18.27 10.28
CA ALA A 64 -10.79 17.61 10.94
C ALA A 64 -12.10 18.38 10.77
N LYS A 65 -12.02 19.70 10.90
CA LYS A 65 -13.18 20.57 10.77
C LYS A 65 -13.74 20.60 9.35
N ALA A 66 -12.85 20.63 8.36
CA ALA A 66 -13.24 20.64 6.94
C ALA A 66 -13.84 19.31 6.51
N LEU A 67 -13.46 18.19 7.16
CA LEU A 67 -13.89 16.85 6.79
C LEU A 67 -15.10 16.37 7.59
N SER A 68 -15.64 17.20 8.52
CA SER A 68 -16.69 16.76 9.43
C SER A 68 -17.97 16.26 8.75
N TRP A 69 -18.23 16.70 7.51
CA TRP A 69 -19.40 16.31 6.73
C TRP A 69 -19.07 15.38 5.56
N ASN A 70 -17.82 15.05 5.38
CA ASN A 70 -17.39 14.20 4.27
C ASN A 70 -17.16 12.77 4.75
N SER A 71 -17.29 11.84 3.84
CA SER A 71 -16.94 10.45 4.09
C SER A 71 -15.44 10.33 4.38
N PHE A 72 -15.08 9.58 5.42
CA PHE A 72 -13.71 9.24 5.72
C PHE A 72 -13.32 7.95 4.97
N TYR A 73 -13.41 8.00 3.65
CA TYR A 73 -13.23 6.83 2.82
C TYR A 73 -11.88 6.12 3.04
N PRO A 74 -10.74 6.84 3.18
CA PRO A 74 -9.49 6.17 3.51
C PRO A 74 -9.56 5.35 4.80
N CYS A 75 -10.27 5.83 5.81
CA CYS A 75 -10.46 5.10 7.07
C CYS A 75 -11.32 3.85 6.86
N GLU A 76 -12.33 3.93 6.00
CA GLU A 76 -13.16 2.77 5.65
C GLU A 76 -12.33 1.70 4.95
N VAL A 77 -11.47 2.11 4.01
CA VAL A 77 -10.56 1.18 3.31
C VAL A 77 -9.60 0.52 4.30
N ILE A 78 -9.04 1.29 5.24
CA ILE A 78 -8.17 0.73 6.29
C ILE A 78 -8.95 -0.31 7.11
N GLY A 79 -10.22 -0.04 7.42
CA GLY A 79 -11.08 -1.01 8.10
C GLY A 79 -11.25 -2.30 7.30
N VAL A 80 -11.45 -2.19 5.99
CA VAL A 80 -11.54 -3.36 5.10
C VAL A 80 -10.22 -4.15 5.11
N ILE A 81 -9.09 -3.46 5.03
CA ILE A 81 -7.77 -4.10 5.07
C ILE A 81 -7.59 -4.88 6.38
N LYS A 82 -7.87 -4.23 7.50
CA LYS A 82 -7.71 -4.85 8.82
C LYS A 82 -8.65 -6.03 9.00
N LEU A 83 -9.90 -5.90 8.59
CA LEU A 83 -10.88 -6.97 8.71
C LEU A 83 -10.49 -8.16 7.85
N THR A 84 -10.15 -7.92 6.58
CA THR A 84 -9.74 -8.97 5.66
C THR A 84 -8.52 -9.71 6.19
N ALA A 85 -7.51 -8.96 6.63
CA ALA A 85 -6.28 -9.53 7.17
C ALA A 85 -6.56 -10.38 8.41
N ALA A 86 -7.45 -9.93 9.30
CA ALA A 86 -7.81 -10.65 10.50
C ALA A 86 -8.52 -11.98 10.17
N ILE A 87 -9.43 -11.95 9.19
CA ILE A 87 -10.20 -13.14 8.80
C ILE A 87 -9.29 -14.22 8.21
N VAL A 88 -8.33 -13.82 7.37
CA VAL A 88 -7.43 -14.78 6.70
C VAL A 88 -6.06 -14.89 7.37
N ASN A 89 -5.91 -14.27 8.53
CA ASN A 89 -4.73 -14.39 9.38
C ASN A 89 -3.44 -13.87 8.71
N ILE A 90 -3.51 -12.67 8.16
CA ILE A 90 -2.37 -11.95 7.56
C ILE A 90 -1.93 -10.84 8.49
N ASP A 91 -0.62 -10.69 8.72
CA ASP A 91 -0.07 -9.59 9.51
C ASP A 91 -0.16 -8.28 8.74
N THR A 92 -0.31 -7.17 9.47
CA THR A 92 -0.37 -5.84 8.88
C THR A 92 0.63 -4.89 9.57
N VAL A 93 1.17 -3.95 8.78
CA VAL A 93 2.04 -2.87 9.27
C VAL A 93 1.52 -1.56 8.70
N GLY A 94 1.19 -0.61 9.59
CA GLY A 94 0.79 0.73 9.18
C GLY A 94 1.97 1.68 9.20
N LEU A 95 2.13 2.47 8.14
CA LEU A 95 3.17 3.49 8.03
C LEU A 95 2.55 4.87 7.88
N ALA A 96 3.11 5.86 8.59
CA ALA A 96 2.62 7.23 8.50
C ALA A 96 2.94 7.83 7.12
N PRO A 97 2.08 8.73 6.58
CA PRO A 97 2.34 9.39 5.30
C PRO A 97 3.69 10.08 5.22
N SER A 98 4.19 10.61 6.33
CA SER A 98 5.48 11.29 6.41
C SER A 98 6.66 10.39 6.06
N THR A 99 6.53 9.07 6.16
CA THR A 99 7.63 8.14 5.85
C THR A 99 8.03 8.19 4.37
N LYS A 100 7.12 8.58 3.48
CA LYS A 100 7.39 8.66 2.05
C LYS A 100 8.48 9.66 1.69
N LYS A 101 8.67 10.70 2.49
CA LYS A 101 9.73 11.71 2.27
C LYS A 101 11.13 11.11 2.28
N TYR A 102 11.32 10.04 3.03
CA TYR A 102 12.63 9.46 3.26
C TYR A 102 12.88 8.22 2.40
N ALA A 103 11.96 7.89 1.52
CA ALA A 103 12.02 6.63 0.79
C ALA A 103 12.99 6.67 -0.40
N GLY A 104 12.82 7.59 -1.33
CA GLY A 104 13.62 7.64 -2.55
C GLY A 104 13.46 6.38 -3.41
N GLY A 105 14.50 6.03 -4.15
CA GLY A 105 14.53 4.76 -4.88
C GLY A 105 13.93 4.79 -6.27
N PHE A 106 13.74 5.96 -6.87
CA PHE A 106 13.17 6.08 -8.22
C PHE A 106 14.14 5.63 -9.33
N ASP A 107 15.43 5.55 -9.01
CA ASP A 107 16.45 5.06 -9.95
C ASP A 107 16.61 3.55 -9.93
N ASN A 108 15.87 2.87 -9.09
CA ASN A 108 15.93 1.42 -8.96
C ASN A 108 15.51 0.75 -10.27
N PRO A 109 16.32 -0.15 -10.83
CA PRO A 109 16.01 -0.81 -12.11
C PRO A 109 14.72 -1.63 -12.07
N ILE A 110 14.40 -2.26 -10.95
CA ILE A 110 13.20 -3.07 -10.79
C ILE A 110 11.96 -2.17 -10.90
N TRP A 111 12.00 -1.00 -10.23
CA TRP A 111 10.92 -0.03 -10.29
C TRP A 111 10.76 0.56 -11.70
N LYS A 112 11.87 0.92 -12.34
CA LYS A 112 11.84 1.47 -13.70
C LYS A 112 11.24 0.48 -14.69
N ASP A 113 11.62 -0.78 -14.60
CA ASP A 113 11.10 -1.83 -15.48
C ASP A 113 9.59 -2.02 -15.26
N PHE A 114 9.17 -2.11 -14.00
CA PHE A 114 7.75 -2.23 -13.67
C PHE A 114 6.94 -1.05 -14.22
N ARG A 115 7.43 0.16 -14.01
CA ARG A 115 6.77 1.40 -14.45
C ARG A 115 6.58 1.47 -15.96
N SER A 116 7.53 0.92 -16.71
CA SER A 116 7.48 0.91 -18.19
C SER A 116 6.46 -0.07 -18.75
N ASN A 117 6.12 -1.11 -18.00
CA ASN A 117 5.29 -2.22 -18.47
C ASN A 117 3.89 -2.28 -17.86
N HIS A 118 3.57 -1.38 -16.94
CA HIS A 118 2.30 -1.39 -16.21
C HIS A 118 1.71 0.02 -16.12
N ASP A 119 0.41 0.09 -15.86
CA ASP A 119 -0.26 1.36 -15.62
C ASP A 119 0.35 2.04 -14.41
N TYR A 120 0.79 3.28 -14.62
CA TYR A 120 1.45 4.07 -13.59
C TYR A 120 0.59 5.27 -13.20
N THR A 121 0.32 5.40 -11.92
CA THR A 121 -0.38 6.55 -11.35
C THR A 121 0.39 7.08 -10.14
N GLU A 122 -0.01 8.24 -9.62
CA GLU A 122 0.55 8.77 -8.39
C GLU A 122 0.31 7.81 -7.21
N HIS A 123 -0.81 7.08 -7.23
CA HIS A 123 -1.11 6.10 -6.18
C HIS A 123 -0.14 4.92 -6.22
N THR A 124 0.22 4.47 -7.42
CA THR A 124 1.22 3.41 -7.58
C THR A 124 2.59 3.88 -7.10
N LYS A 125 2.95 5.14 -7.41
CA LYS A 125 4.18 5.76 -6.93
C LYS A 125 4.23 5.78 -5.39
N ASP A 126 3.13 6.15 -4.75
CA ASP A 126 3.07 6.20 -3.29
C ASP A 126 3.27 4.81 -2.67
N THR A 127 2.73 3.76 -3.27
CA THR A 127 2.96 2.40 -2.78
C THR A 127 4.42 1.98 -2.92
N TRP A 128 5.09 2.40 -3.98
CA TRP A 128 6.52 2.15 -4.13
C TRP A 128 7.33 2.83 -3.02
N LEU A 129 7.00 4.07 -2.68
CA LEU A 129 7.67 4.81 -1.61
C LEU A 129 7.47 4.12 -0.26
N LEU A 130 6.25 3.69 0.03
CA LEU A 130 5.95 2.94 1.24
C LEU A 130 6.73 1.64 1.31
N PHE A 131 6.79 0.91 0.19
CA PHE A 131 7.56 -0.33 0.11
C PHE A 131 9.04 -0.08 0.38
N GLN A 132 9.63 0.94 -0.25
CA GLN A 132 11.04 1.28 -0.07
C GLN A 132 11.36 1.59 1.38
N TYR A 133 10.52 2.38 2.04
CA TYR A 133 10.71 2.70 3.45
C TYR A 133 10.65 1.43 4.31
N TRP A 134 9.61 0.63 4.14
CA TRP A 134 9.46 -0.60 4.89
C TRP A 134 10.63 -1.55 4.66
N TYR A 135 11.02 -1.75 3.41
CA TYR A 135 12.08 -2.69 3.04
C TYR A 135 13.43 -2.32 3.68
N ARG A 136 13.77 -1.03 3.66
CA ARG A 136 15.01 -0.55 4.27
C ARG A 136 15.01 -0.68 5.79
N ASN A 137 13.87 -0.53 6.43
CA ASN A 137 13.78 -0.45 7.88
C ASN A 137 13.46 -1.79 8.54
N LYS A 138 13.01 -2.78 7.79
CA LYS A 138 12.65 -4.08 8.35
C LYS A 138 13.85 -4.84 8.92
N ARG A 139 15.06 -4.44 8.54
CA ARG A 139 16.32 -5.09 8.99
C ARG A 139 16.91 -4.47 10.25
N LYS A 140 16.29 -3.41 10.75
CA LYS A 140 16.76 -2.73 11.95
C LYS A 140 16.18 -3.36 13.22
#